data_778187666816b80ce30519b0c6f69416
#
_entry.id   778187666816b80ce30519b0c6f69416
#
_cell.length_a   1.000
_cell.length_b   1.000
_cell.length_c   1.000
_cell.angle_alpha   90.00
_cell.angle_beta   90.00
_cell.angle_gamma   90.00
#
_symmetry.space_group_name_H-M   'P 1'
#
loop_
_entity.id
_entity.type
_entity.pdbx_description
1 polymer ?
#
loop_
_entity_poly.entity_id
_entity_poly.type
_entity_poly.pdbx_seq_one_letter_code
_entity_poly.pdbx_strand_id
1 'polypeptide(L)'
;MRRPHKHESNKAGKRDGLTSSSREGSVMELEPRGQPGAEEMRQQKWKTASEQQKQYAISLAEVEQAWRKVKAKGGKGGVDGESIKSYESRLASNLYKLWNRMSSGSYHPQAVQRVEIPKGDGTKRPLGIPTIEDRIAQEVVRARCEPVMESFFHRDSYGFRPEKSAPEAVRTCREPCWRYYWVLDV
;
A
#
# COMPACT_ATOMS: atom_id res chain seq x y z
N MET A 1 30.04 -53.04 -25.24
CA MET A 1 30.17 -54.49 -25.09
C MET A 1 28.82 -55.06 -24.66
N ARG A 2 28.27 -55.89 -25.56
CA ARG A 2 27.34 -57.02 -25.36
C ARG A 2 25.98 -56.77 -24.70
N ARG A 3 24.95 -56.76 -25.57
CA ARG A 3 23.69 -57.51 -25.42
C ARG A 3 24.01 -59.01 -25.26
N PRO A 4 23.05 -59.95 -24.98
CA PRO A 4 21.72 -60.11 -25.52
C PRO A 4 20.66 -60.86 -24.69
N HIS A 5 19.44 -60.91 -25.22
CA HIS A 5 18.54 -62.06 -25.56
C HIS A 5 17.58 -62.58 -24.50
N LYS A 6 16.32 -62.59 -24.84
CA LYS A 6 15.37 -63.54 -25.53
C LYS A 6 14.66 -64.43 -24.52
N HIS A 7 13.42 -64.79 -24.54
CA HIS A 7 12.49 -65.37 -25.53
C HIS A 7 11.10 -65.43 -24.91
N GLU A 8 10.04 -65.06 -25.61
CA GLU A 8 9.02 -65.90 -26.26
C GLU A 8 8.43 -67.01 -25.37
N SER A 9 7.11 -67.26 -25.35
CA SER A 9 6.09 -67.46 -26.34
C SER A 9 4.75 -67.79 -25.67
N ASN A 10 3.64 -67.19 -26.14
CA ASN A 10 2.62 -67.81 -26.98
C ASN A 10 1.74 -68.88 -26.34
N LYS A 11 0.42 -68.66 -26.31
CA LYS A 11 -0.63 -69.45 -26.99
C LYS A 11 -2.05 -68.97 -26.60
N ALA A 12 -2.75 -68.64 -27.53
CA ALA A 12 -4.07 -68.69 -28.08
C ALA A 12 -5.14 -69.52 -27.36
N GLY A 13 -6.38 -69.03 -27.40
CA GLY A 13 -7.60 -69.80 -27.11
C GLY A 13 -8.86 -68.93 -27.12
N LYS A 14 -9.52 -68.88 -28.20
CA LYS A 14 -10.85 -68.60 -28.73
C LYS A 14 -12.03 -68.81 -27.75
N ARG A 15 -13.01 -67.95 -27.67
CA ARG A 15 -14.36 -67.92 -28.28
C ARG A 15 -15.42 -67.22 -27.43
N ASP A 16 -16.10 -66.31 -28.09
CA ASP A 16 -17.53 -66.06 -28.21
C ASP A 16 -18.41 -65.79 -26.96
N GLY A 17 -19.05 -64.59 -27.02
CA GLY A 17 -20.21 -64.27 -26.18
C GLY A 17 -20.57 -62.83 -26.23
N LEU A 18 -21.44 -62.43 -27.22
CA LEU A 18 -22.16 -61.13 -27.23
C LEU A 18 -23.01 -60.99 -25.95
N THR A 19 -22.90 -59.88 -25.29
CA THR A 19 -24.08 -59.13 -24.77
C THR A 19 -23.70 -57.69 -24.58
N SER A 20 -24.44 -56.82 -25.21
CA SER A 20 -24.51 -55.41 -25.08
C SER A 20 -24.90 -55.02 -23.65
N SER A 21 -24.12 -54.18 -23.00
CA SER A 21 -24.55 -53.39 -21.89
C SER A 21 -23.92 -52.02 -21.96
N SER A 22 -24.71 -51.05 -22.36
CA SER A 22 -24.45 -49.63 -22.30
C SER A 22 -24.05 -49.24 -20.88
N ARG A 23 -22.79 -48.88 -20.67
CA ARG A 23 -22.39 -48.13 -19.49
C ARG A 23 -22.34 -46.67 -19.87
N GLU A 24 -23.40 -45.97 -19.48
CA GLU A 24 -23.44 -44.54 -19.35
C GLU A 24 -22.23 -44.08 -18.55
N GLY A 25 -21.38 -43.28 -19.21
CA GLY A 25 -20.31 -42.57 -18.55
C GLY A 25 -20.93 -41.53 -17.60
N SER A 26 -20.82 -41.76 -16.31
CA SER A 26 -21.12 -40.75 -15.32
C SER A 26 -20.15 -39.57 -15.52
N VAL A 27 -20.67 -38.51 -16.10
CA VAL A 27 -20.05 -37.18 -16.07
C VAL A 27 -19.93 -36.81 -14.60
N MET A 28 -18.72 -36.74 -14.09
CA MET A 28 -18.47 -36.17 -12.79
C MET A 28 -18.81 -34.68 -12.87
N GLU A 29 -20.01 -34.37 -12.44
CA GLU A 29 -20.49 -33.02 -12.22
C GLU A 29 -19.60 -32.42 -11.12
N LEU A 30 -18.74 -31.47 -11.54
CA LEU A 30 -17.94 -30.68 -10.61
C LEU A 30 -18.93 -29.87 -9.77
N GLU A 31 -19.10 -30.26 -8.52
CA GLU A 31 -19.82 -29.48 -7.51
C GLU A 31 -19.35 -28.03 -7.58
N PRO A 32 -20.26 -27.05 -7.70
CA PRO A 32 -19.88 -25.64 -7.64
C PRO A 32 -19.27 -25.39 -6.25
N ARG A 33 -18.08 -24.78 -6.23
CA ARG A 33 -17.36 -24.36 -5.02
C ARG A 33 -18.36 -23.75 -4.05
N GLY A 34 -18.42 -24.31 -2.85
CA GLY A 34 -19.40 -23.99 -1.85
C GLY A 34 -19.65 -22.50 -1.70
N GLN A 35 -20.90 -22.13 -1.61
CA GLN A 35 -21.29 -20.75 -1.35
C GLN A 35 -20.64 -20.31 -0.02
N PRO A 36 -20.15 -19.06 0.06
CA PRO A 36 -19.53 -18.55 1.28
C PRO A 36 -20.48 -18.76 2.46
N GLY A 37 -19.96 -19.25 3.57
CA GLY A 37 -20.75 -19.54 4.77
C GLY A 37 -21.51 -18.30 5.25
N ALA A 38 -22.63 -18.51 5.92
CA ALA A 38 -23.48 -17.41 6.41
C ALA A 38 -22.71 -16.39 7.26
N GLU A 39 -21.63 -16.81 7.89
CA GLU A 39 -20.75 -15.96 8.69
C GLU A 39 -19.82 -15.10 7.84
N GLU A 40 -19.28 -15.66 6.75
CA GLU A 40 -18.51 -14.91 5.75
C GLU A 40 -19.38 -13.89 5.01
N MET A 41 -20.61 -14.25 4.65
CA MET A 41 -21.58 -13.32 4.07
C MET A 41 -21.97 -12.20 5.04
N ARG A 42 -22.12 -12.49 6.33
CA ARG A 42 -22.37 -11.47 7.36
C ARG A 42 -21.20 -10.54 7.52
N GLN A 43 -19.96 -11.05 7.56
CA GLN A 43 -18.75 -10.25 7.65
C GLN A 43 -18.56 -9.39 6.38
N GLN A 44 -18.85 -9.93 5.20
CA GLN A 44 -18.76 -9.20 3.95
C GLN A 44 -19.82 -8.09 3.85
N LYS A 45 -21.06 -8.40 4.24
CA LYS A 45 -22.16 -7.43 4.29
C LYS A 45 -21.90 -6.32 5.32
N TRP A 46 -21.30 -6.66 6.47
CA TRP A 46 -20.90 -5.68 7.48
C TRP A 46 -19.78 -4.77 6.98
N LYS A 47 -18.76 -5.32 6.32
CA LYS A 47 -17.66 -4.55 5.70
C LYS A 47 -18.22 -3.58 4.65
N THR A 48 -19.07 -4.05 3.75
CA THR A 48 -19.66 -3.23 2.69
C THR A 48 -20.57 -2.13 3.24
N ALA A 49 -21.40 -2.45 4.24
CA ALA A 49 -22.26 -1.46 4.89
C ALA A 49 -21.49 -0.40 5.67
N SER A 50 -20.38 -0.79 6.32
CA SER A 50 -19.52 0.16 7.04
C SER A 50 -18.73 1.08 6.08
N GLU A 51 -18.39 0.62 4.88
CA GLU A 51 -17.72 1.43 3.85
C GLU A 51 -18.68 2.43 3.18
N GLN A 52 -19.94 2.06 2.97
CA GLN A 52 -20.94 2.94 2.35
C GLN A 52 -21.37 4.13 3.23
N GLN A 53 -21.11 4.08 4.53
CA GLN A 53 -21.47 5.17 5.47
C GLN A 53 -20.30 6.09 5.81
N LYS A 54 -19.11 5.92 5.16
CA LYS A 54 -17.94 6.73 5.45
C LYS A 54 -18.01 8.09 4.75
N GLN A 55 -17.71 9.15 5.48
CA GLN A 55 -17.69 10.52 4.97
C GLN A 55 -16.60 10.72 3.90
N TYR A 56 -15.47 10.04 4.06
CA TYR A 56 -14.35 10.10 3.13
C TYR A 56 -14.06 8.71 2.54
N ALA A 57 -13.93 8.66 1.22
CA ALA A 57 -13.64 7.42 0.49
C ALA A 57 -12.15 7.03 0.60
N ILE A 58 -11.67 6.78 1.82
CA ILE A 58 -10.32 6.29 2.09
C ILE A 58 -10.38 4.77 2.24
N SER A 59 -9.59 4.03 1.46
CA SER A 59 -9.50 2.58 1.58
C SER A 59 -8.47 2.15 2.62
N LEU A 60 -8.65 0.96 3.20
CA LEU A 60 -7.66 0.38 4.12
C LEU A 60 -6.32 0.13 3.41
N ALA A 61 -6.35 -0.22 2.12
CA ALA A 61 -5.15 -0.43 1.31
C ALA A 61 -4.27 0.82 1.19
N GLU A 62 -4.87 2.01 1.10
CA GLU A 62 -4.12 3.29 1.10
C GLU A 62 -3.40 3.51 2.45
N VAL A 63 -4.07 3.19 3.56
CA VAL A 63 -3.48 3.30 4.90
C VAL A 63 -2.33 2.31 5.08
N GLU A 64 -2.47 1.08 4.58
CA GLU A 64 -1.39 0.08 4.58
C GLU A 64 -0.21 0.52 3.72
N GLN A 65 -0.46 1.10 2.56
CA GLN A 65 0.59 1.63 1.69
C GLN A 65 1.34 2.79 2.36
N ALA A 66 0.61 3.69 3.01
CA ALA A 66 1.19 4.78 3.78
C ALA A 66 2.06 4.26 4.94
N TRP A 67 1.59 3.24 5.67
CA TRP A 67 2.39 2.58 6.69
C TRP A 67 3.72 2.04 6.15
N ARG A 68 3.70 1.33 5.01
CA ARG A 68 4.93 0.80 4.39
C ARG A 68 5.95 1.89 4.11
N LYS A 69 5.49 3.05 3.61
CA LYS A 69 6.35 4.22 3.36
C LYS A 69 6.89 4.83 4.66
N VAL A 70 6.06 4.97 5.69
CA VAL A 70 6.49 5.47 7.01
C VAL A 70 7.49 4.53 7.66
N LYS A 71 7.24 3.21 7.61
CA LYS A 71 8.16 2.18 8.11
C LYS A 71 9.52 2.25 7.39
N ALA A 72 9.53 2.40 6.06
CA ALA A 72 10.76 2.50 5.27
C ALA A 72 11.59 3.75 5.62
N LYS A 73 10.94 4.89 5.89
CA LYS A 73 11.60 6.13 6.31
C LYS A 73 12.17 6.03 7.74
N GLY A 74 11.60 5.18 8.57
CA GLY A 74 12.02 5.03 9.96
C GLY A 74 11.76 6.27 10.82
N GLY A 75 12.56 6.42 11.88
CA GLY A 75 12.54 7.58 12.75
C GLY A 75 12.07 7.26 14.18
N LYS A 76 12.21 8.24 15.07
CA LYS A 76 11.81 8.14 16.48
C LYS A 76 10.29 8.26 16.62
N GLY A 77 9.75 7.73 17.72
CA GLY A 77 8.37 7.96 18.13
C GLY A 77 8.10 9.45 18.40
N GLY A 78 6.82 9.81 18.44
CA GLY A 78 6.36 11.14 18.81
C GLY A 78 6.23 11.33 20.30
N VAL A 79 5.29 12.19 20.70
CA VAL A 79 4.98 12.50 22.11
C VAL A 79 4.49 11.25 22.89
N ASP A 80 3.90 10.29 22.20
CA ASP A 80 3.43 9.00 22.73
C ASP A 80 4.56 8.02 23.07
N GLY A 81 5.79 8.29 22.62
CA GLY A 81 6.94 7.40 22.80
C GLY A 81 6.82 6.07 22.06
N GLU A 82 5.79 5.86 21.24
CA GLU A 82 5.59 4.60 20.53
C GLU A 82 6.65 4.42 19.43
N SER A 83 7.34 3.27 19.45
CA SER A 83 8.31 2.91 18.43
C SER A 83 7.64 2.21 17.24
N ILE A 84 8.29 2.23 16.06
CA ILE A 84 7.82 1.50 14.87
C ILE A 84 7.61 0.01 15.17
N LYS A 85 8.50 -0.60 15.96
CA LYS A 85 8.36 -2.02 16.37
C LYS A 85 7.15 -2.25 17.25
N SER A 86 6.89 -1.35 18.21
CA SER A 86 5.72 -1.42 19.09
C SER A 86 4.43 -1.26 18.30
N TYR A 87 4.37 -0.29 17.38
CA TYR A 87 3.23 -0.07 16.52
C TYR A 87 2.94 -1.31 15.63
N GLU A 88 4.00 -1.92 15.10
CA GLU A 88 3.94 -3.11 14.24
C GLU A 88 3.40 -4.35 14.97
N SER A 89 3.65 -4.50 16.26
CA SER A 89 3.15 -5.65 17.04
C SER A 89 1.62 -5.75 17.09
N ARG A 90 0.93 -4.62 16.88
CA ARG A 90 -0.55 -4.52 16.84
C ARG A 90 -1.04 -3.91 15.54
N LEU A 91 -0.30 -4.12 14.45
CA LEU A 91 -0.47 -3.42 13.18
C LEU A 91 -1.89 -3.44 12.65
N ALA A 92 -2.51 -4.62 12.51
CA ALA A 92 -3.85 -4.75 11.95
C ALA A 92 -4.89 -3.93 12.72
N SER A 93 -4.83 -3.99 14.07
CA SER A 93 -5.74 -3.23 14.94
C SER A 93 -5.50 -1.72 14.83
N ASN A 94 -4.22 -1.29 14.81
CA ASN A 94 -3.85 0.11 14.73
C ASN A 94 -4.25 0.72 13.39
N LEU A 95 -3.95 0.06 12.28
CA LEU A 95 -4.34 0.53 10.94
C LEU A 95 -5.85 0.57 10.75
N TYR A 96 -6.57 -0.44 11.26
CA TYR A 96 -8.03 -0.44 11.21
C TYR A 96 -8.65 0.73 11.98
N LYS A 97 -8.16 1.01 13.20
CA LYS A 97 -8.61 2.14 14.01
C LYS A 97 -8.33 3.48 13.31
N LEU A 98 -7.13 3.64 12.76
CA LEU A 98 -6.74 4.84 12.03
C LEU A 98 -7.63 5.02 10.79
N TRP A 99 -7.75 3.99 9.96
CA TRP A 99 -8.62 4.01 8.77
C TRP A 99 -10.05 4.40 9.14
N ASN A 100 -10.60 3.80 10.20
CA ASN A 100 -11.96 4.07 10.64
C ASN A 100 -12.17 5.53 11.04
N ARG A 101 -11.24 6.10 11.81
CA ARG A 101 -11.27 7.50 12.21
C ARG A 101 -11.07 8.46 11.04
N MET A 102 -10.12 8.18 10.14
CA MET A 102 -9.90 9.00 8.96
C MET A 102 -11.10 8.98 8.02
N SER A 103 -11.64 7.82 7.71
CA SER A 103 -12.76 7.67 6.78
C SER A 103 -14.09 8.22 7.33
N SER A 104 -14.28 8.23 8.65
CA SER A 104 -15.46 8.84 9.30
C SER A 104 -15.31 10.34 9.56
N GLY A 105 -14.12 10.93 9.34
CA GLY A 105 -13.88 12.34 9.66
C GLY A 105 -13.67 12.63 11.16
N SER A 106 -13.59 11.61 12.00
CA SER A 106 -13.36 11.75 13.45
C SER A 106 -11.88 11.70 13.85
N TYR A 107 -10.98 11.74 12.87
CA TYR A 107 -9.54 11.76 13.15
C TYR A 107 -9.09 13.14 13.61
N HIS A 108 -8.41 13.18 14.76
CA HIS A 108 -7.74 14.37 15.29
C HIS A 108 -6.28 14.06 15.54
N PRO A 109 -5.33 14.84 14.99
CA PRO A 109 -3.91 14.65 15.22
C PRO A 109 -3.54 14.94 16.66
N GLN A 110 -2.51 14.26 17.14
CA GLN A 110 -1.97 14.46 18.49
C GLN A 110 -0.96 15.63 18.51
N ALA A 111 -0.60 16.08 19.71
CA ALA A 111 0.46 17.04 19.88
C ALA A 111 1.79 16.50 19.36
N VAL A 112 2.61 17.36 18.74
CA VAL A 112 3.93 17.00 18.27
C VAL A 112 4.96 17.10 19.41
N GLN A 113 5.95 16.19 19.41
CA GLN A 113 7.08 16.28 20.31
C GLN A 113 8.04 17.37 19.81
N ARG A 114 8.21 18.44 20.58
CA ARG A 114 9.16 19.50 20.26
C ARG A 114 10.58 19.07 20.59
N VAL A 115 11.46 19.15 19.61
CA VAL A 115 12.90 18.89 19.75
C VAL A 115 13.66 20.09 19.17
N GLU A 116 14.69 20.55 19.86
CA GLU A 116 15.54 21.63 19.37
C GLU A 116 16.76 21.08 18.63
N ILE A 117 16.93 21.52 17.38
CA ILE A 117 18.06 21.13 16.55
C ILE A 117 19.04 22.31 16.45
N PRO A 118 20.33 22.11 16.75
CA PRO A 118 21.34 23.16 16.58
C PRO A 118 21.49 23.51 15.08
N LYS A 119 21.59 24.81 14.80
CA LYS A 119 22.01 25.32 13.49
C LYS A 119 23.53 25.54 13.48
N GLY A 120 24.12 25.67 12.28
CA GLY A 120 25.54 25.94 12.11
C GLY A 120 26.01 27.29 12.64
N ASP A 121 25.10 28.22 12.90
CA ASP A 121 25.33 29.56 13.47
C ASP A 121 25.27 29.60 15.01
N GLY A 122 25.14 28.46 15.67
CA GLY A 122 25.02 28.34 17.13
C GLY A 122 23.60 28.55 17.67
N THR A 123 22.65 28.98 16.84
CA THR A 123 21.24 29.10 17.23
C THR A 123 20.55 27.72 17.14
N LYS A 124 19.36 27.61 17.77
CA LYS A 124 18.56 26.38 17.74
C LYS A 124 17.27 26.62 16.95
N ARG A 125 16.84 25.61 16.19
CA ARG A 125 15.52 25.60 15.55
C ARG A 125 14.61 24.55 16.19
N PRO A 126 13.37 24.88 16.50
CA PRO A 126 12.40 23.89 16.94
C PRO A 126 12.00 22.95 15.80
N LEU A 127 11.92 21.66 16.06
CA LEU A 127 11.36 20.65 15.18
C LEU A 127 10.23 19.92 15.90
N GLY A 128 9.06 19.84 15.28
CA GLY A 128 7.95 19.02 15.77
C GLY A 128 8.02 17.62 15.19
N ILE A 129 8.07 16.61 16.06
CA ILE A 129 8.04 15.20 15.67
C ILE A 129 6.63 14.67 15.91
N PRO A 130 5.86 14.35 14.87
CA PRO A 130 4.53 13.76 15.01
C PRO A 130 4.60 12.30 15.41
N THR A 131 3.49 11.77 15.95
CA THR A 131 3.33 10.35 16.27
C THR A 131 3.40 9.49 14.99
N ILE A 132 3.59 8.20 15.16
CA ILE A 132 3.60 7.28 14.00
C ILE A 132 2.26 7.30 13.29
N GLU A 133 1.17 7.31 14.06
CA GLU A 133 -0.18 7.38 13.53
C GLU A 133 -0.42 8.64 12.69
N ASP A 134 0.02 9.80 13.19
CA ASP A 134 -0.08 11.06 12.45
C ASP A 134 0.75 11.06 11.16
N ARG A 135 1.95 10.45 11.17
CA ARG A 135 2.77 10.31 9.96
C ARG A 135 2.07 9.46 8.90
N ILE A 136 1.37 8.39 9.31
CA ILE A 136 0.61 7.55 8.37
C ILE A 136 -0.56 8.37 7.82
N ALA A 137 -1.30 9.08 8.66
CA ALA A 137 -2.41 9.94 8.24
C ALA A 137 -1.94 11.02 7.24
N GLN A 138 -0.83 11.71 7.54
CA GLN A 138 -0.22 12.70 6.66
C GLN A 138 0.20 12.08 5.31
N GLU A 139 0.77 10.86 5.31
CA GLU A 139 1.18 10.19 4.07
C GLU A 139 -0.03 9.78 3.22
N VAL A 140 -1.17 9.38 3.82
CA VAL A 140 -2.43 9.12 3.10
C VAL A 140 -2.93 10.39 2.42
N VAL A 141 -2.99 11.50 3.17
CA VAL A 141 -3.43 12.80 2.63
C VAL A 141 -2.49 13.26 1.53
N ARG A 142 -1.17 13.19 1.77
CA ARG A 142 -0.16 13.56 0.76
C ARG A 142 -0.34 12.77 -0.53
N ALA A 143 -0.50 11.46 -0.45
CA ALA A 143 -0.64 10.60 -1.63
C ALA A 143 -1.88 10.92 -2.47
N ARG A 144 -2.93 11.46 -1.84
CA ARG A 144 -4.15 11.90 -2.54
C ARG A 144 -4.04 13.31 -3.12
N CYS A 145 -3.43 14.21 -2.36
CA CYS A 145 -3.32 15.61 -2.78
C CYS A 145 -2.23 15.83 -3.83
N GLU A 146 -1.10 15.13 -3.72
CA GLU A 146 0.08 15.34 -4.56
C GLU A 146 -0.23 15.25 -6.07
N PRO A 147 -0.93 14.21 -6.60
CA PRO A 147 -1.22 14.14 -8.03
C PRO A 147 -2.12 15.27 -8.54
N VAL A 148 -3.02 15.75 -7.68
CA VAL A 148 -3.93 16.86 -8.01
C VAL A 148 -3.15 18.17 -8.02
N MET A 149 -2.35 18.42 -6.97
CA MET A 149 -1.57 19.66 -6.84
C MET A 149 -0.48 19.78 -7.91
N GLU A 150 0.14 18.67 -8.33
CA GLU A 150 1.15 18.67 -9.39
C GLU A 150 0.63 19.28 -10.69
N SER A 151 -0.65 19.11 -11.02
CA SER A 151 -1.24 19.68 -12.23
C SER A 151 -1.38 21.21 -12.20
N PHE A 152 -1.37 21.82 -11.00
CA PHE A 152 -1.49 23.26 -10.83
C PHE A 152 -0.17 24.00 -10.67
N PHE A 153 0.89 23.29 -10.32
CA PHE A 153 2.18 23.93 -10.11
C PHE A 153 2.81 24.40 -11.42
N HIS A 154 3.37 25.62 -11.38
CA HIS A 154 4.18 26.10 -12.49
C HIS A 154 5.38 25.19 -12.71
N ARG A 155 5.80 25.03 -13.98
CA ARG A 155 6.91 24.15 -14.36
C ARG A 155 8.21 24.46 -13.62
N ASP A 156 8.45 25.75 -13.30
CA ASP A 156 9.65 26.24 -12.62
C ASP A 156 9.50 26.31 -11.09
N SER A 157 8.44 25.70 -10.54
CA SER A 157 8.32 25.46 -9.09
C SER A 157 9.09 24.19 -8.73
N TYR A 158 10.04 24.26 -7.78
CA TYR A 158 10.95 23.17 -7.44
C TYR A 158 10.78 22.66 -6.01
N GLY A 159 10.24 23.46 -5.10
CA GLY A 159 10.19 23.11 -3.69
C GLY A 159 9.32 21.89 -3.37
N PHE A 160 9.91 20.86 -2.75
CA PHE A 160 9.20 19.66 -2.25
C PHE A 160 8.39 18.89 -3.30
N ARG A 161 8.70 19.05 -4.57
CA ARG A 161 8.01 18.33 -5.66
C ARG A 161 8.74 17.04 -6.05
N PRO A 162 8.02 15.98 -6.46
CA PRO A 162 8.63 14.77 -6.99
C PRO A 162 9.45 15.10 -8.26
N GLU A 163 10.54 14.37 -8.45
CA GLU A 163 11.43 14.50 -9.62
C GLU A 163 12.06 15.88 -9.85
N LYS A 164 11.89 16.83 -8.92
CA LYS A 164 12.52 18.14 -8.94
C LYS A 164 13.71 18.19 -7.98
N SER A 165 14.76 18.89 -8.38
CA SER A 165 16.00 18.99 -7.60
C SER A 165 16.48 20.43 -7.42
N ALA A 166 17.20 20.70 -6.33
CA ALA A 166 17.78 22.01 -6.08
C ALA A 166 18.82 22.41 -7.15
N PRO A 167 19.69 21.53 -7.69
CA PRO A 167 20.58 21.88 -8.79
C PRO A 167 19.85 22.33 -10.06
N GLU A 168 18.71 21.71 -10.38
CA GLU A 168 17.88 22.13 -11.52
C GLU A 168 17.25 23.50 -11.28
N ALA A 169 16.77 23.77 -10.07
CA ALA A 169 16.25 25.09 -9.70
C ALA A 169 17.31 26.19 -9.94
N VAL A 170 18.53 25.95 -9.44
CA VAL A 170 19.65 26.90 -9.63
C VAL A 170 19.94 27.09 -11.12
N ARG A 171 19.97 26.02 -11.92
CA ARG A 171 20.20 26.11 -13.37
C ARG A 171 19.12 26.95 -14.06
N THR A 172 17.85 26.70 -13.73
CA THR A 172 16.71 27.45 -14.31
C THR A 172 16.73 28.90 -13.91
N CYS A 173 17.09 29.23 -12.66
CA CYS A 173 17.25 30.64 -12.24
C CYS A 173 18.42 31.34 -12.94
N ARG A 174 19.51 30.63 -13.24
CA ARG A 174 20.71 31.21 -13.86
C ARG A 174 20.45 31.74 -15.27
N GLU A 175 19.63 31.07 -16.07
CA GLU A 175 19.36 31.48 -17.45
C GLU A 175 18.70 32.86 -17.57
N PRO A 176 17.63 33.21 -16.84
CA PRO A 176 17.07 34.55 -16.82
C PRO A 176 18.05 35.61 -16.28
N CYS A 177 18.89 35.29 -15.30
CA CYS A 177 19.86 36.21 -14.72
C CYS A 177 20.89 36.71 -15.74
N TRP A 178 21.11 36.02 -16.85
CA TRP A 178 21.99 36.50 -17.95
C TRP A 178 21.29 37.45 -18.91
N ARG A 179 19.95 37.51 -18.87
CA ARG A 179 19.13 38.33 -19.78
C ARG A 179 18.60 39.58 -19.14
N TYR A 180 18.37 39.54 -17.80
CA TYR A 180 17.69 40.60 -17.03
C TYR A 180 18.65 41.16 -15.99
N TYR A 181 18.68 42.50 -15.88
CA TYR A 181 19.52 43.25 -14.91
C TYR A 181 18.83 43.37 -13.53
N TRP A 182 17.55 43.09 -13.45
CA TRP A 182 16.77 43.27 -12.22
C TRP A 182 16.22 41.94 -11.77
N VAL A 183 16.32 41.66 -10.47
CA VAL A 183 15.76 40.49 -9.81
C VAL A 183 14.85 41.01 -8.70
N LEU A 184 13.62 40.51 -8.65
CA LEU A 184 12.68 40.73 -7.57
C LEU A 184 12.62 39.47 -6.73
N ASP A 185 12.98 39.59 -5.45
CA ASP A 185 12.81 38.55 -4.42
C ASP A 185 11.62 38.88 -3.55
N VAL A 186 10.61 38.02 -3.50
CA VAL A 186 9.33 38.21 -2.82
C VAL A 186 9.01 37.09 -1.85
#